data_bff40427bb3cd618af4b1232bc87d009
#
_entry.id   bff40427bb3cd618af4b1232bc87d009
#
_cell.length_a   1.000
_cell.length_b   1.000
_cell.length_c   1.000
_cell.angle_alpha   90.00
_cell.angle_beta   90.00
_cell.angle_gamma   90.00
#
_symmetry.space_group_name_H-M   'P 1'
#
loop_
_entity.id
_entity.type
_entity.pdbx_description
1 polymer ?
#
loop_
_entity_poly.entity_id
_entity_poly.type
_entity_poly.pdbx_seq_one_letter_code
_entity_poly.pdbx_strand_id
1 'polypeptide(L)'
;KDTDITVKLIDVYPDGRAFNIDETIQRVRYREGYDKEVFMEKGKVYKVNMTPMSTSNYFKKGHQIRIEISSSNFPRFARNLNTGGNNYDETKSVIANNKIHYSKKHPSSITLPIVIN
;
A
#
# COMPACT_ATOMS: atom_id res chain seq x y z
N LYS A 1 -2.88 -8.57 -14.36
CA LYS A 1 -1.60 -7.99 -14.84
C LYS A 1 -1.05 -6.90 -13.92
N ASP A 2 -1.92 -6.10 -13.37
CA ASP A 2 -1.56 -4.92 -12.62
C ASP A 2 -2.55 -4.63 -11.51
N THR A 3 -2.15 -3.87 -10.50
CA THR A 3 -3.00 -3.37 -9.43
C THR A 3 -2.26 -2.23 -8.73
N ASP A 4 -2.96 -1.52 -7.87
CA ASP A 4 -2.35 -0.56 -6.95
C ASP A 4 -2.38 -1.11 -5.54
N ILE A 5 -1.35 -0.79 -4.76
CA ILE A 5 -1.30 -1.06 -3.33
C ILE A 5 -1.22 0.27 -2.60
N THR A 6 -2.17 0.51 -1.71
CA THR A 6 -2.21 1.69 -0.86
C THR A 6 -1.95 1.28 0.57
N VAL A 7 -1.09 2.01 1.27
CA VAL A 7 -0.79 1.77 2.69
C VAL A 7 -1.04 3.04 3.47
N LYS A 8 -1.78 2.92 4.57
CA LYS A 8 -2.04 4.02 5.51
C LYS A 8 -1.43 3.71 6.86
N LEU A 9 -0.77 4.71 7.44
CA LEU A 9 -0.30 4.68 8.82
C LEU A 9 -1.29 5.44 9.68
N ILE A 10 -1.82 4.80 10.71
CA ILE A 10 -2.92 5.32 11.52
C ILE A 10 -2.57 5.25 13.00
N ASP A 11 -2.88 6.32 13.73
CA ASP A 11 -2.85 6.37 15.18
C ASP A 11 -4.24 6.04 15.73
N VAL A 12 -4.35 4.91 16.44
CA VAL A 12 -5.61 4.48 17.05
C VAL A 12 -5.60 4.81 18.54
N TYR A 13 -6.53 5.65 18.95
CA TYR A 13 -6.68 6.09 20.33
C TYR A 13 -7.36 5.00 21.18
N PRO A 14 -7.17 5.02 22.52
CA PRO A 14 -7.78 4.02 23.41
C PRO A 14 -9.31 3.96 23.32
N ASP A 15 -9.98 5.05 22.96
CA ASP A 15 -11.43 5.11 22.78
C ASP A 15 -11.91 4.62 21.41
N GLY A 16 -11.00 4.14 20.56
CA GLY A 16 -11.31 3.62 19.23
C GLY A 16 -11.25 4.64 18.10
N ARG A 17 -11.07 5.94 18.39
CA ARG A 17 -10.87 6.93 17.33
C ARG A 17 -9.58 6.66 16.59
N ALA A 18 -9.59 6.85 15.27
CA ALA A 18 -8.44 6.59 14.42
C ALA A 18 -8.12 7.82 13.57
N PHE A 19 -6.85 8.21 13.57
CA PHE A 19 -6.37 9.37 12.82
C PHE A 19 -5.32 8.94 11.81
N ASN A 20 -5.54 9.29 10.55
CA ASN A 20 -4.59 9.02 9.48
C ASN A 20 -3.37 9.93 9.65
N ILE A 21 -2.19 9.32 9.81
CA ILE A 21 -0.92 10.05 9.95
C ILE A 21 -0.32 10.32 8.59
N ASP A 22 -0.22 9.27 7.76
CA ASP A 22 0.33 9.37 6.42
C ASP A 22 -0.15 8.20 5.57
N GLU A 23 0.03 8.33 4.26
CA GLU A 23 -0.34 7.28 3.32
C GLU A 23 0.58 7.29 2.11
N THR A 24 0.71 6.14 1.47
CA THR A 24 1.49 5.97 0.24
C THR A 24 0.77 5.03 -0.71
N ILE A 25 1.12 5.13 -1.97
CA ILE A 25 0.56 4.29 -3.02
C ILE A 25 1.70 3.80 -3.93
N GLN A 26 1.58 2.56 -4.40
CA GLN A 26 2.47 2.00 -5.41
C GLN A 26 1.63 1.32 -6.49
N ARG A 27 1.76 1.78 -7.72
CA ARG A 27 1.27 1.04 -8.88
C ARG A 27 2.24 -0.10 -9.15
N VAL A 28 1.76 -1.32 -9.10
CA VAL A 28 2.63 -2.50 -9.04
C VAL A 28 3.44 -2.69 -10.33
N ARG A 29 2.91 -2.25 -11.49
CA ARG A 29 3.68 -2.28 -12.75
C ARG A 29 4.99 -1.48 -12.67
N TYR A 30 5.08 -0.50 -11.76
CA TYR A 30 6.26 0.34 -11.58
C TYR A 30 7.07 -0.01 -10.32
N ARG A 31 6.87 -1.20 -9.74
CA ARG A 31 7.58 -1.62 -8.51
C ARG A 31 9.08 -1.70 -8.67
N GLU A 32 9.58 -1.85 -9.89
CA GLU A 32 11.02 -1.90 -10.20
C GLU A 32 11.58 -0.57 -10.70
N GLY A 33 10.76 0.47 -10.79
CA GLY A 33 11.12 1.81 -11.23
C GLY A 33 10.09 2.39 -12.20
N TYR A 34 10.05 3.71 -12.31
CA TYR A 34 9.10 4.40 -13.18
C TYR A 34 9.52 4.42 -14.65
N ASP A 35 10.73 3.99 -14.95
CA ASP A 35 11.30 3.94 -16.30
C ASP A 35 10.85 2.74 -17.12
N LYS A 36 10.24 1.76 -16.48
CA LYS A 36 9.73 0.55 -17.17
C LYS A 36 8.49 -0.01 -16.50
N GLU A 37 7.62 -0.55 -17.32
CA GLU A 37 6.44 -1.27 -16.86
C GLU A 37 6.73 -2.77 -16.78
N VAL A 38 6.55 -3.35 -15.59
CA VAL A 38 6.75 -4.79 -15.35
C VAL A 38 5.46 -5.37 -14.80
N PHE A 39 4.70 -6.04 -15.66
CA PHE A 39 3.42 -6.64 -15.28
C PHE A 39 3.60 -7.91 -14.45
N MET A 40 2.60 -8.20 -13.64
CA MET A 40 2.55 -9.41 -12.84
C MET A 40 1.95 -10.59 -13.60
N GLU A 41 2.43 -11.78 -13.26
CA GLU A 41 1.84 -13.03 -13.70
C GLU A 41 0.91 -13.59 -12.62
N LYS A 42 -0.24 -14.12 -13.03
CA LYS A 42 -1.20 -14.74 -12.14
C LYS A 42 -0.57 -15.91 -11.39
N GLY A 43 -0.79 -15.96 -10.09
CA GLY A 43 -0.32 -17.05 -9.23
C GLY A 43 1.11 -16.93 -8.74
N LYS A 44 1.85 -15.91 -9.16
CA LYS A 44 3.20 -15.63 -8.63
C LYS A 44 3.15 -14.67 -7.44
N VAL A 45 4.08 -14.85 -6.51
CA VAL A 45 4.28 -13.96 -5.37
C VAL A 45 5.35 -12.94 -5.70
N TYR A 46 5.07 -11.68 -5.43
CA TYR A 46 5.97 -10.57 -5.72
C TYR A 46 6.29 -9.79 -4.45
N LYS A 47 7.53 -9.32 -4.34
CA LYS A 47 7.91 -8.36 -3.30
C LYS A 47 7.67 -6.95 -3.83
N VAL A 48 6.92 -6.16 -3.08
CA VAL A 48 6.63 -4.76 -3.40
C VAL A 48 7.16 -3.88 -2.27
N ASN A 49 8.11 -3.01 -2.60
CA ASN A 49 8.63 -2.03 -1.66
C ASN A 49 7.82 -0.74 -1.84
N MET A 50 7.15 -0.33 -0.77
CA MET A 50 6.38 0.91 -0.79
C MET A 50 7.30 2.11 -0.63
N THR A 51 6.93 3.21 -1.26
CA THR A 51 7.62 4.49 -1.05
C THR A 51 7.62 4.84 0.44
N PRO A 52 8.78 5.20 1.02
CA PRO A 52 8.84 5.59 2.42
C PRO A 52 7.89 6.74 2.72
N MET A 53 7.15 6.61 3.81
CA MET A 53 6.34 7.70 4.36
C MET A 53 7.22 8.60 5.22
N SER A 54 6.98 9.90 5.15
CA SER A 54 7.71 10.89 5.92
C SER A 54 6.76 11.49 6.96
N THR A 55 6.96 11.13 8.22
CA THR A 55 6.12 11.60 9.32
C THR A 55 6.92 11.79 10.58
N SER A 56 6.47 12.71 11.42
CA SER A 56 6.97 12.92 12.77
C SER A 56 5.77 12.88 13.69
N ASN A 57 5.52 11.74 14.31
CA ASN A 57 4.39 11.54 15.19
C ASN A 57 4.81 10.86 16.49
N TYR A 58 4.18 11.27 17.59
CA TYR A 58 4.34 10.66 18.89
C TYR A 58 3.12 9.80 19.21
N PHE A 59 3.33 8.48 19.23
CA PHE A 59 2.28 7.54 19.64
C PHE A 59 2.26 7.47 21.17
N LYS A 60 1.25 8.06 21.78
CA LYS A 60 1.10 8.12 23.21
C LYS A 60 0.82 6.73 23.82
N LYS A 61 1.14 6.56 25.11
CA LYS A 61 0.83 5.32 25.82
C LYS A 61 -0.66 4.98 25.70
N GLY A 62 -0.96 3.73 25.40
CA GLY A 62 -2.32 3.25 25.18
C GLY A 62 -2.83 3.40 23.76
N HIS A 63 -2.12 4.14 22.91
CA HIS A 63 -2.42 4.20 21.48
C HIS A 63 -1.87 2.98 20.77
N GLN A 64 -2.43 2.69 19.62
CA GLN A 64 -1.97 1.59 18.75
C GLN A 64 -1.58 2.13 17.38
N ILE A 65 -0.54 1.53 16.82
CA ILE A 65 -0.14 1.77 15.43
C ILE A 65 -0.93 0.82 14.55
N ARG A 66 -1.69 1.37 13.59
CA ARG A 66 -2.42 0.58 12.61
C ARG A 66 -1.86 0.80 11.23
N ILE A 67 -1.68 -0.28 10.49
CA ILE A 67 -1.34 -0.25 9.06
C ILE A 67 -2.54 -0.81 8.31
N GLU A 68 -3.09 -0.01 7.41
CA GLU A 68 -4.15 -0.46 6.50
C GLU A 68 -3.60 -0.61 5.09
N ILE A 69 -3.86 -1.75 4.47
CA ILE A 69 -3.43 -2.07 3.12
C ILE A 69 -4.68 -2.25 2.26
N SER A 70 -4.73 -1.55 1.14
CA SER A 70 -5.87 -1.58 0.23
C SER A 70 -5.39 -1.53 -1.22
N SER A 71 -6.26 -1.90 -2.14
CA SER A 71 -5.97 -1.82 -3.58
C SER A 71 -6.46 -0.53 -4.23
N SER A 72 -7.08 0.38 -3.47
CA SER A 72 -7.54 1.66 -3.98
C SER A 72 -7.64 2.69 -2.86
N ASN A 73 -7.39 3.95 -3.19
CA ASN A 73 -7.64 5.09 -2.32
C ASN A 73 -8.31 6.20 -3.15
N PHE A 74 -9.32 5.79 -3.92
CA PHE A 74 -10.15 6.71 -4.70
C PHE A 74 -11.01 7.55 -3.74
N PRO A 75 -11.22 8.86 -3.97
CA PRO A 75 -10.82 9.64 -5.15
C PRO A 75 -9.46 10.35 -5.06
N ARG A 76 -8.71 10.21 -3.97
CA ARG A 76 -7.39 10.86 -3.82
C ARG A 76 -6.41 10.43 -4.90
N PHE A 77 -6.44 9.13 -5.27
CA PHE A 77 -5.69 8.57 -6.38
C PHE A 77 -6.63 7.95 -7.39
N ALA A 78 -6.30 8.05 -8.67
CA ALA A 78 -7.05 7.41 -9.73
C ALA A 78 -7.07 5.89 -9.51
N ARG A 79 -8.26 5.29 -9.68
CA ARG A 79 -8.41 3.85 -9.53
C ARG A 79 -7.72 3.11 -10.69
N ASN A 80 -6.91 2.11 -10.34
CA ASN A 80 -6.33 1.22 -11.34
C ASN A 80 -7.40 0.22 -11.80
N LEU A 81 -7.60 0.14 -13.12
CA LEU A 81 -8.57 -0.78 -13.71
C LEU A 81 -8.06 -2.22 -13.81
N ASN A 82 -6.80 -2.47 -13.42
CA ASN A 82 -6.13 -3.77 -13.32
C ASN A 82 -5.89 -4.45 -14.68
N THR A 83 -6.17 -3.79 -15.78
CA THR A 83 -5.99 -4.35 -17.12
C THR A 83 -4.56 -4.36 -17.60
N GLY A 84 -3.75 -3.46 -17.05
CA GLY A 84 -2.40 -3.19 -17.53
C GLY A 84 -2.32 -2.13 -18.63
N GLY A 85 -3.46 -1.55 -19.01
CA GLY A 85 -3.53 -0.48 -20.00
C GLY A 85 -3.50 0.92 -19.39
N ASN A 86 -3.91 1.89 -20.20
CA ASN A 86 -4.05 3.27 -19.76
C ASN A 86 -5.39 3.48 -19.05
N ASN A 87 -5.33 3.72 -17.75
CA ASN A 87 -6.53 3.87 -16.91
C ASN A 87 -7.40 5.09 -17.27
N TYR A 88 -6.87 6.06 -18.00
CA TYR A 88 -7.62 7.25 -18.41
C TYR A 88 -8.43 7.03 -19.69
N ASP A 89 -8.02 6.08 -20.52
CA ASP A 89 -8.65 5.81 -21.81
C ASP A 89 -9.56 4.58 -21.79
N GLU A 90 -9.41 3.72 -20.80
CA GLU A 90 -10.20 2.49 -20.70
C GLU A 90 -11.48 2.69 -19.91
N THR A 91 -12.55 2.06 -20.36
CA THR A 91 -13.86 2.04 -19.69
C THR A 91 -14.14 0.72 -18.97
N LYS A 92 -13.40 -0.33 -19.30
CA LYS A 92 -13.56 -1.66 -18.70
C LYS A 92 -12.50 -1.89 -17.63
N SER A 93 -12.91 -2.50 -16.51
CA SER A 93 -12.02 -2.90 -15.45
C SER A 93 -11.97 -4.42 -15.32
N VAL A 94 -10.92 -4.93 -14.70
CA VAL A 94 -10.76 -6.35 -14.36
C VAL A 94 -10.66 -6.47 -12.85
N ILE A 95 -11.39 -7.42 -12.29
CA ILE A 95 -11.32 -7.73 -10.85
C ILE A 95 -9.98 -8.41 -10.58
N ALA A 96 -9.20 -7.85 -9.65
CA ALA A 96 -7.98 -8.46 -9.16
C ALA A 96 -8.22 -9.02 -7.75
N ASN A 97 -7.99 -10.31 -7.57
CA ASN A 97 -8.03 -10.95 -6.28
C ASN A 97 -6.61 -10.95 -5.69
N ASN A 98 -6.28 -9.90 -4.96
CA ASN A 98 -4.96 -9.70 -4.40
C ASN A 98 -4.84 -10.37 -3.04
N LYS A 99 -3.67 -10.98 -2.77
CA LYS A 99 -3.35 -11.58 -1.48
C LYS A 99 -2.11 -10.91 -0.89
N ILE A 100 -2.20 -10.49 0.36
CA ILE A 100 -1.08 -9.97 1.10
C ILE A 100 -0.54 -11.09 2.00
N HIS A 101 0.70 -11.48 1.78
CA HIS A 101 1.33 -12.56 2.51
C HIS A 101 2.05 -12.04 3.77
N TYR A 102 1.95 -12.79 4.86
CA TYR A 102 2.61 -12.48 6.13
C TYR A 102 3.18 -13.73 6.81
N SER A 103 3.52 -14.75 6.02
CA SER A 103 4.11 -16.01 6.48
C SER A 103 5.62 -15.91 6.58
N LYS A 104 6.26 -16.91 7.18
CA LYS A 104 7.73 -17.02 7.22
C LYS A 104 8.35 -17.10 5.83
N LYS A 105 7.68 -17.77 4.90
CA LYS A 105 8.15 -17.96 3.52
C LYS A 105 8.02 -16.65 2.71
N HIS A 106 6.93 -15.91 2.92
CA HIS A 106 6.65 -14.65 2.23
C HIS A 106 6.26 -13.59 3.26
N PRO A 107 7.24 -13.00 3.99
CA PRO A 107 6.94 -12.03 5.04
C PRO A 107 6.58 -10.66 4.47
N SER A 108 5.70 -9.98 5.20
CA SER A 108 5.50 -8.54 5.05
C SER A 108 6.05 -7.84 6.28
N SER A 109 6.65 -6.67 6.08
CA SER A 109 7.30 -5.95 7.18
C SER A 109 7.17 -4.43 7.01
N ILE A 110 7.30 -3.73 8.13
CA ILE A 110 7.41 -2.28 8.18
C ILE A 110 8.62 -1.93 9.05
N THR A 111 9.40 -0.95 8.61
CA THR A 111 10.53 -0.43 9.37
C THR A 111 10.14 0.92 9.97
N LEU A 112 10.22 1.03 11.28
CA LEU A 112 9.90 2.24 12.03
C LEU A 112 11.16 2.75 12.73
N PRO A 113 11.77 3.86 12.27
CA PRO A 113 12.84 4.49 13.00
C PRO A 113 12.30 5.11 14.30
N ILE A 114 12.97 4.87 15.40
CA ILE A 114 12.56 5.33 16.73
C ILE A 114 13.59 6.30 17.25
N VAL A 115 13.12 7.44 17.76
CA VAL A 115 13.98 8.39 18.47
C VAL A 115 14.07 7.94 19.93
N ILE A 116 15.30 7.70 20.38
CA ILE A 116 15.62 7.32 21.77
C ILE A 116 16.26 8.53 22.45
N ASN A 117 15.65 8.98 23.54
CA ASN A 117 16.15 10.07 24.38
C ASN A 117 16.87 9.52 25.63
#